data_d2ee403086531fc53e28991f052b99ec
#
_entry.id   d2ee403086531fc53e28991f052b99ec
#
_cell.length_a   1.000
_cell.length_b   1.000
_cell.length_c   1.000
_cell.angle_alpha   90.00
_cell.angle_beta   90.00
_cell.angle_gamma   90.00
#
_symmetry.space_group_name_H-M   'P 1'
#
loop_
_entity.id
_entity.type
_entity.pdbx_description
1 polymer ?
#
loop_
_entity_poly.entity_id
_entity_poly.type
_entity_poly.pdbx_seq_one_letter_code
_entity_poly.pdbx_strand_id
1 'polypeptide(L)'
;IEKLKGIREANGTLFDNSLILWGSGIKHGDYHSLTDLPLVLAGGGGGKVKLGRHVRYPKAEPHANLLLTLMSIMGARPGTIGDSTGQLTGISKNANFAPANPDDGSWKLATTGENTLTAKGLLRISIESELEYYQLRLSDKTDLEIRIPYMNNHKLRFDRCVGKVVTVTGQYKTVAGKKTLVSLTKVELE
;
A
#
# COMPACT_ATOMS: atom_id res chain seq x y z
N ILE A 1 19.96 -6.37 -19.11
CA ILE A 1 20.35 -7.46 -18.20
C ILE A 1 21.51 -8.24 -18.78
N GLU A 2 21.48 -8.70 -20.05
CA GLU A 2 22.55 -9.52 -20.66
C GLU A 2 23.92 -8.86 -20.59
N LYS A 3 24.03 -7.57 -20.87
CA LYS A 3 25.31 -6.83 -20.71
C LYS A 3 25.85 -6.91 -19.28
N LEU A 4 24.99 -6.80 -18.28
CA LEU A 4 25.39 -6.86 -16.87
C LEU A 4 25.86 -8.25 -16.45
N LYS A 5 25.28 -9.31 -17.02
CA LYS A 5 25.73 -10.70 -16.83
C LYS A 5 27.09 -10.96 -17.47
N GLY A 6 27.44 -10.25 -18.54
CA GLY A 6 28.72 -10.37 -19.21
C GLY A 6 29.89 -9.66 -18.51
N ILE A 7 29.61 -8.76 -17.57
CA ILE A 7 30.65 -8.00 -16.85
C ILE A 7 31.03 -8.75 -15.58
N ARG A 8 32.27 -9.19 -15.50
CA ARG A 8 32.83 -9.90 -14.34
C ARG A 8 33.25 -8.93 -13.25
N GLU A 9 32.98 -9.28 -12.02
CA GLU A 9 33.44 -8.65 -10.79
C GLU A 9 34.12 -9.69 -9.88
N ALA A 10 34.72 -9.25 -8.79
CA ALA A 10 35.43 -10.15 -7.87
C ALA A 10 34.56 -11.32 -7.36
N ASN A 11 33.27 -11.05 -7.12
CA ASN A 11 32.32 -12.01 -6.60
C ASN A 11 31.12 -12.16 -7.54
N GLY A 12 31.33 -12.77 -8.73
CA GLY A 12 30.26 -13.00 -9.69
C GLY A 12 30.24 -12.02 -10.85
N THR A 13 29.09 -11.56 -11.23
CA THR A 13 28.88 -10.58 -12.30
C THR A 13 28.31 -9.30 -11.76
N LEU A 14 28.37 -8.23 -12.53
CA LEU A 14 27.72 -6.97 -12.19
C LEU A 14 26.21 -7.16 -11.96
N PHE A 15 25.58 -8.09 -12.69
CA PHE A 15 24.18 -8.45 -12.47
C PHE A 15 23.96 -9.11 -11.09
N ASP A 16 24.85 -10.01 -10.68
CA ASP A 16 24.74 -10.70 -9.38
C ASP A 16 24.87 -9.71 -8.19
N ASN A 17 25.63 -8.63 -8.39
CA ASN A 17 25.89 -7.62 -7.37
C ASN A 17 24.93 -6.41 -7.44
N SER A 18 24.10 -6.33 -8.48
CA SER A 18 23.12 -5.24 -8.67
C SER A 18 21.74 -5.59 -8.15
N LEU A 19 20.92 -4.54 -7.92
CA LEU A 19 19.46 -4.62 -7.79
C LEU A 19 18.82 -3.69 -8.81
N ILE A 20 17.93 -4.24 -9.61
CA ILE A 20 17.18 -3.53 -10.65
C ILE A 20 15.71 -3.68 -10.32
N LEU A 21 15.07 -2.58 -9.94
CA LEU A 21 13.62 -2.51 -9.75
C LEU A 21 13.01 -1.86 -11.01
N TRP A 22 12.11 -2.58 -11.64
CA TRP A 22 11.31 -2.09 -12.75
C TRP A 22 9.83 -2.22 -12.43
N GLY A 23 9.05 -1.20 -12.76
CA GLY A 23 7.62 -1.22 -12.51
C GLY A 23 6.96 0.12 -12.77
N SER A 24 5.71 0.22 -12.35
CA SER A 24 4.94 1.46 -12.44
C SER A 24 4.56 1.96 -11.06
N GLY A 25 4.47 3.29 -10.91
CA GLY A 25 3.89 3.93 -9.74
C GLY A 25 2.37 3.90 -9.71
N ILE A 26 1.74 3.44 -10.79
CA ILE A 26 0.29 3.29 -10.92
C ILE A 26 -0.03 1.94 -11.57
N LYS A 27 -1.12 1.30 -11.14
CA LYS A 27 -1.61 0.04 -11.70
C LYS A 27 -2.34 0.28 -13.02
N HIS A 28 -3.10 1.34 -13.07
CA HIS A 28 -3.96 1.68 -14.20
C HIS A 28 -3.73 3.12 -14.65
N GLY A 29 -3.50 3.32 -15.95
CA GLY A 29 -3.14 4.63 -16.51
C GLY A 29 -4.23 5.68 -16.40
N ASP A 30 -5.50 5.30 -16.56
CA ASP A 30 -6.63 6.25 -16.55
C ASP A 30 -7.05 6.61 -15.12
N TYR A 31 -7.03 5.61 -14.20
CA TYR A 31 -7.51 5.81 -12.83
C TYR A 31 -6.41 6.15 -11.84
N HIS A 32 -5.16 6.08 -12.26
CA HIS A 32 -4.00 6.32 -11.41
C HIS A 32 -4.05 5.51 -10.09
N SER A 33 -4.58 4.27 -10.18
CA SER A 33 -4.67 3.39 -9.01
C SER A 33 -3.28 3.07 -8.47
N LEU A 34 -3.08 3.24 -7.17
CA LEU A 34 -1.81 3.04 -6.47
C LEU A 34 -1.73 1.68 -5.77
N THR A 35 -2.74 0.84 -5.89
CA THR A 35 -2.77 -0.50 -5.30
C THR A 35 -2.29 -1.54 -6.30
N ASP A 36 -1.76 -2.68 -5.79
CA ASP A 36 -1.30 -3.81 -6.62
C ASP A 36 -0.35 -3.40 -7.75
N LEU A 37 0.65 -2.59 -7.44
CA LEU A 37 1.60 -2.08 -8.42
C LEU A 37 2.34 -3.23 -9.12
N PRO A 38 2.46 -3.19 -10.47
CA PRO A 38 3.25 -4.17 -11.21
C PRO A 38 4.74 -3.88 -11.01
N LEU A 39 5.41 -4.73 -10.24
CA LEU A 39 6.82 -4.58 -9.88
C LEU A 39 7.61 -5.83 -10.22
N VAL A 40 8.78 -5.66 -10.83
CA VAL A 40 9.75 -6.72 -11.12
C VAL A 40 11.08 -6.35 -10.49
N LEU A 41 11.63 -7.27 -9.69
CA LEU A 41 12.96 -7.15 -9.12
C LEU A 41 13.90 -8.14 -9.81
N ALA A 42 15.03 -7.64 -10.30
CA ALA A 42 16.07 -8.44 -10.93
C ALA A 42 17.44 -8.12 -10.32
N GLY A 43 18.38 -9.05 -10.44
CA GLY A 43 19.72 -8.94 -9.85
C GLY A 43 19.84 -9.57 -8.48
N GLY A 44 21.05 -9.99 -8.13
CA GLY A 44 21.32 -10.81 -6.95
C GLY A 44 21.49 -10.05 -5.65
N GLY A 45 21.73 -8.72 -5.70
CA GLY A 45 22.02 -7.90 -4.52
C GLY A 45 23.22 -8.41 -3.71
N GLY A 46 24.28 -8.87 -4.40
CA GLY A 46 25.42 -9.53 -3.75
C GLY A 46 25.06 -10.87 -3.12
N GLY A 47 24.16 -11.61 -3.76
CA GLY A 47 23.70 -12.93 -3.28
C GLY A 47 22.67 -12.89 -2.16
N LYS A 48 22.18 -11.71 -1.78
CA LYS A 48 21.27 -11.53 -0.62
C LYS A 48 19.79 -11.64 -1.01
N VAL A 49 19.44 -11.63 -2.29
CA VAL A 49 18.04 -11.71 -2.76
C VAL A 49 17.65 -13.12 -3.16
N LYS A 50 16.44 -13.54 -2.80
CA LYS A 50 15.83 -14.77 -3.33
C LYS A 50 15.19 -14.47 -4.68
N LEU A 51 15.73 -15.04 -5.73
CA LEU A 51 15.26 -14.87 -7.11
C LEU A 51 14.31 -16.00 -7.56
N GLY A 52 13.75 -15.87 -8.77
CA GLY A 52 12.99 -16.90 -9.46
C GLY A 52 11.63 -17.21 -8.86
N ARG A 53 10.93 -16.20 -8.33
CA ARG A 53 9.62 -16.39 -7.68
C ARG A 53 8.72 -15.18 -7.81
N HIS A 54 7.45 -15.40 -7.60
CA HIS A 54 6.44 -14.38 -7.36
C HIS A 54 6.18 -14.26 -5.86
N VAL A 55 6.18 -13.04 -5.33
CA VAL A 55 5.88 -12.75 -3.93
C VAL A 55 4.58 -11.96 -3.87
N ARG A 56 3.62 -12.47 -3.10
CA ARG A 56 2.35 -11.81 -2.83
C ARG A 56 2.21 -11.62 -1.33
N TYR A 57 1.83 -10.41 -0.92
CA TYR A 57 1.56 -10.10 0.47
C TYR A 57 0.06 -10.20 0.74
N PRO A 58 -0.37 -10.85 1.84
CA PRO A 58 -1.78 -11.00 2.16
C PRO A 58 -2.46 -9.68 2.57
N LYS A 59 -1.67 -8.69 2.92
CA LYS A 59 -2.10 -7.33 3.23
C LYS A 59 -1.42 -6.35 2.29
N ALA A 60 -2.08 -5.22 2.01
CA ALA A 60 -1.45 -4.13 1.28
C ALA A 60 -0.26 -3.59 2.08
N GLU A 61 0.91 -3.60 1.45
CA GLU A 61 2.15 -3.07 2.00
C GLU A 61 2.52 -1.77 1.29
N PRO A 62 3.01 -0.73 1.99
CA PRO A 62 3.52 0.46 1.34
C PRO A 62 4.64 0.12 0.36
N HIS A 63 4.63 0.74 -0.82
CA HIS A 63 5.75 0.61 -1.76
C HIS A 63 7.09 1.03 -1.10
N ALA A 64 7.06 2.00 -0.22
CA ALA A 64 8.22 2.43 0.55
C ALA A 64 8.84 1.30 1.40
N ASN A 65 8.06 0.29 1.82
CA ASN A 65 8.59 -0.90 2.50
C ASN A 65 9.52 -1.72 1.59
N LEU A 66 9.17 -1.83 0.30
CA LEU A 66 10.06 -2.46 -0.69
C LEU A 66 11.34 -1.65 -0.84
N LEU A 67 11.25 -0.34 -1.05
CA LEU A 67 12.42 0.52 -1.20
C LEU A 67 13.34 0.47 0.02
N LEU A 68 12.78 0.53 1.24
CA LEU A 68 13.51 0.37 2.49
C LEU A 68 14.25 -0.98 2.55
N THR A 69 13.59 -2.05 2.10
CA THR A 69 14.17 -3.39 2.04
C THR A 69 15.35 -3.45 1.07
N LEU A 70 15.20 -2.88 -0.14
CA LEU A 70 16.26 -2.87 -1.15
C LEU A 70 17.46 -2.04 -0.70
N MET A 71 17.23 -0.88 -0.08
CA MET A 71 18.30 -0.06 0.51
C MET A 71 19.09 -0.83 1.57
N SER A 72 18.40 -1.55 2.44
CA SER A 72 19.04 -2.37 3.48
C SER A 72 19.84 -3.53 2.90
N ILE A 73 19.35 -4.19 1.85
CA ILE A 73 20.08 -5.25 1.13
C ILE A 73 21.38 -4.69 0.56
N MET A 74 21.38 -3.47 0.04
CA MET A 74 22.56 -2.80 -0.52
C MET A 74 23.47 -2.17 0.53
N GLY A 75 23.13 -2.29 1.82
CA GLY A 75 23.96 -1.82 2.94
C GLY A 75 23.63 -0.44 3.47
N ALA A 76 22.73 0.30 2.83
CA ALA A 76 22.17 1.52 3.40
C ALA A 76 21.16 1.15 4.50
N ARG A 77 21.17 1.86 5.62
CA ARG A 77 20.30 1.55 6.77
C ARG A 77 19.52 2.78 7.22
N PRO A 78 18.66 3.36 6.37
CA PRO A 78 17.75 4.39 6.83
C PRO A 78 16.77 3.76 7.83
N GLY A 79 16.42 4.46 8.89
CA GLY A 79 15.41 4.00 9.85
C GLY A 79 14.04 3.86 9.18
N THR A 80 13.68 4.89 8.41
CA THR A 80 12.42 4.98 7.65
C THR A 80 12.64 5.67 6.31
N ILE A 81 11.75 5.46 5.36
CA ILE A 81 11.68 6.19 4.10
C ILE A 81 10.21 6.45 3.74
N GLY A 82 9.85 7.69 3.48
CA GLY A 82 8.48 8.06 3.14
C GLY A 82 7.47 7.52 4.15
N ASP A 83 6.50 6.78 3.66
CA ASP A 83 5.43 6.16 4.44
C ASP A 83 5.75 4.71 4.87
N SER A 84 7.02 4.32 4.85
CA SER A 84 7.42 2.96 5.24
C SER A 84 7.06 2.64 6.68
N THR A 85 6.58 1.42 6.90
CA THR A 85 6.26 0.85 8.22
C THR A 85 7.24 -0.24 8.63
N GLY A 86 8.14 -0.61 7.71
CA GLY A 86 9.17 -1.61 7.94
C GLY A 86 9.63 -2.27 6.65
N GLN A 87 10.56 -3.19 6.78
CA GLN A 87 11.08 -3.95 5.64
C GLN A 87 10.14 -5.12 5.28
N LEU A 88 10.04 -5.43 4.00
CA LEU A 88 9.27 -6.58 3.52
C LEU A 88 10.00 -7.88 3.84
N THR A 89 9.26 -8.83 4.40
CA THR A 89 9.75 -10.20 4.57
C THR A 89 9.75 -10.93 3.23
N GLY A 90 10.62 -11.90 3.12
CA GLY A 90 10.61 -12.78 1.94
C GLY A 90 11.37 -12.25 0.73
N ILE A 91 11.87 -11.03 0.67
CA ILE A 91 12.71 -10.52 -0.41
C ILE A 91 14.16 -10.95 -0.19
N SER A 92 14.70 -10.74 1.00
CA SER A 92 16.04 -11.15 1.39
C SER A 92 16.12 -12.66 1.67
N LYS A 93 17.31 -13.26 1.47
CA LYS A 93 17.64 -14.60 1.93
C LYS A 93 17.79 -14.67 3.44
N ASN A 94 18.19 -13.58 4.07
CA ASN A 94 18.38 -13.52 5.52
C ASN A 94 17.01 -13.25 6.18
N ALA A 95 16.53 -14.23 6.96
CA ALA A 95 15.24 -14.16 7.66
C ALA A 95 15.22 -13.15 8.83
N ASN A 96 16.34 -12.52 9.15
CA ASN A 96 16.50 -11.67 10.35
C ASN A 96 16.10 -10.19 10.14
N PHE A 97 15.34 -9.88 9.10
CA PHE A 97 14.65 -8.60 9.05
C PHE A 97 13.37 -8.74 9.87
N ALA A 98 13.44 -8.39 11.14
CA ALA A 98 12.23 -8.22 11.93
C ALA A 98 11.34 -7.19 11.21
N PRO A 99 10.05 -7.48 11.01
CA PRO A 99 9.13 -6.46 10.56
C PRO A 99 9.19 -5.33 11.59
N ALA A 100 9.38 -4.10 11.13
CA ALA A 100 9.11 -2.97 11.97
C ALA A 100 7.68 -3.10 12.50
N ASN A 101 7.51 -2.66 13.72
CA ASN A 101 6.29 -2.72 14.51
C ASN A 101 5.04 -2.63 13.62
N PRO A 102 4.09 -3.56 13.71
CA PRO A 102 2.85 -3.43 12.98
C PRO A 102 2.22 -2.11 13.41
N ASP A 103 1.98 -1.27 12.44
CA ASP A 103 1.16 -0.07 12.60
C ASP A 103 -0.12 -0.51 13.35
N ASP A 104 -0.37 0.01 14.52
CA ASP A 104 -1.53 -0.35 15.36
C ASP A 104 -2.85 0.09 14.74
N GLY A 105 -2.78 0.66 13.52
CA GLY A 105 -3.93 1.02 12.70
C GLY A 105 -4.80 2.14 13.28
N SER A 106 -4.35 2.79 14.34
CA SER A 106 -5.12 3.86 14.95
C SER A 106 -4.88 5.20 14.22
N TRP A 107 -5.79 5.54 13.34
CA TRP A 107 -5.81 6.82 12.63
C TRP A 107 -6.77 7.79 13.32
N LYS A 108 -6.26 8.84 13.95
CA LYS A 108 -7.08 9.84 14.61
C LYS A 108 -6.93 11.20 13.92
N LEU A 109 -7.99 11.65 13.26
CA LEU A 109 -8.16 13.04 12.83
C LEU A 109 -9.51 13.53 13.34
N ALA A 110 -9.53 14.60 14.11
CA ALA A 110 -10.74 15.16 14.70
C ALA A 110 -11.10 16.49 14.04
N THR A 111 -12.35 16.61 13.52
CA THR A 111 -13.03 17.91 13.35
C THR A 111 -14.53 17.71 13.54
N THR A 112 -15.16 18.64 14.23
CA THR A 112 -16.60 18.69 14.49
C THR A 112 -17.29 19.63 13.49
N GLY A 113 -18.43 19.21 12.94
CA GLY A 113 -19.26 20.03 12.05
C GLY A 113 -20.61 19.35 11.73
N GLU A 114 -21.61 20.14 11.34
CA GLU A 114 -22.93 19.68 10.90
C GLU A 114 -22.80 18.71 9.72
N ASN A 115 -23.67 17.70 9.63
CA ASN A 115 -23.66 16.61 8.66
C ASN A 115 -22.53 15.56 8.80
N THR A 116 -22.13 15.24 10.02
CA THR A 116 -21.18 14.16 10.30
C THR A 116 -21.93 12.82 10.42
N LEU A 117 -21.38 11.79 9.78
CA LEU A 117 -21.85 10.42 9.86
C LEU A 117 -20.73 9.52 10.38
N THR A 118 -21.04 8.67 11.34
CA THR A 118 -20.18 7.58 11.78
C THR A 118 -20.79 6.26 11.33
N ALA A 119 -20.02 5.40 10.69
CA ALA A 119 -20.48 4.12 10.22
C ALA A 119 -19.39 3.05 10.39
N LYS A 120 -19.83 1.84 10.77
CA LYS A 120 -18.96 0.66 10.91
C LYS A 120 -19.31 -0.37 9.82
N GLY A 121 -18.30 -0.91 9.18
CA GLY A 121 -18.50 -1.92 8.15
C GLY A 121 -17.22 -2.47 7.54
N LEU A 122 -17.36 -3.42 6.62
CA LEU A 122 -16.27 -3.97 5.84
C LEU A 122 -15.90 -3.01 4.70
N LEU A 123 -14.68 -2.49 4.74
CA LEU A 123 -14.20 -1.62 3.67
C LEU A 123 -13.86 -2.41 2.41
N ARG A 124 -14.40 -1.96 1.29
CA ARG A 124 -14.23 -2.58 -0.03
C ARG A 124 -13.86 -1.53 -1.07
N ILE A 125 -13.21 -1.98 -2.13
CA ILE A 125 -13.10 -1.21 -3.37
C ILE A 125 -14.20 -1.69 -4.31
N SER A 126 -14.91 -0.76 -4.90
CA SER A 126 -15.88 -1.00 -5.97
C SER A 126 -15.41 -0.31 -7.24
N ILE A 127 -15.72 -0.92 -8.36
CA ILE A 127 -15.41 -0.37 -9.69
C ILE A 127 -16.74 -0.15 -10.39
N GLU A 128 -17.02 1.08 -10.73
CA GLU A 128 -18.22 1.46 -11.49
C GLU A 128 -17.81 2.38 -12.63
N SER A 129 -18.18 2.00 -13.84
CA SER A 129 -17.85 2.78 -15.04
C SER A 129 -16.36 3.14 -15.14
N GLU A 130 -15.51 2.16 -14.82
CA GLU A 130 -14.05 2.30 -14.85
C GLU A 130 -13.43 3.18 -13.74
N LEU A 131 -14.21 3.69 -12.81
CA LEU A 131 -13.73 4.44 -11.65
C LEU A 131 -13.69 3.54 -10.40
N GLU A 132 -12.54 3.50 -9.75
CA GLU A 132 -12.40 2.88 -8.43
C GLU A 132 -12.86 3.87 -7.36
N TYR A 133 -13.71 3.42 -6.45
CA TYR A 133 -14.11 4.16 -5.26
C TYR A 133 -14.26 3.22 -4.08
N TYR A 134 -14.27 3.78 -2.89
CA TYR A 134 -14.42 3.00 -1.69
C TYR A 134 -15.88 2.83 -1.30
N GLN A 135 -16.21 1.66 -0.80
CA GLN A 135 -17.51 1.35 -0.22
C GLN A 135 -17.34 0.72 1.14
N LEU A 136 -18.20 1.08 2.08
CA LEU A 136 -18.32 0.41 3.37
C LEU A 136 -19.56 -0.47 3.36
N ARG A 137 -19.37 -1.79 3.38
CA ARG A 137 -20.47 -2.76 3.51
C ARG A 137 -20.92 -2.80 4.95
N LEU A 138 -22.13 -2.34 5.21
CA LEU A 138 -22.73 -2.31 6.54
C LEU A 138 -23.30 -3.69 6.93
N SER A 139 -23.68 -3.85 8.19
CA SER A 139 -24.23 -5.11 8.73
C SER A 139 -25.58 -5.50 8.13
N ASP A 140 -26.36 -4.53 7.67
CA ASP A 140 -27.64 -4.73 6.96
C ASP A 140 -27.46 -5.09 5.48
N LYS A 141 -26.22 -5.32 5.04
CA LYS A 141 -25.83 -5.59 3.65
C LYS A 141 -26.01 -4.42 2.69
N THR A 142 -26.26 -3.23 3.18
CA THR A 142 -26.22 -2.01 2.36
C THR A 142 -24.79 -1.50 2.20
N ASP A 143 -24.53 -0.74 1.16
CA ASP A 143 -23.23 -0.12 0.90
C ASP A 143 -23.31 1.38 1.12
N LEU A 144 -22.42 1.90 1.95
CA LEU A 144 -22.17 3.32 2.09
C LEU A 144 -21.03 3.72 1.18
N GLU A 145 -21.32 4.57 0.22
CA GLU A 145 -20.33 5.06 -0.72
C GLU A 145 -19.40 6.09 -0.07
N ILE A 146 -18.12 6.02 -0.39
CA ILE A 146 -17.08 6.91 0.13
C ILE A 146 -16.36 7.54 -1.05
N ARG A 147 -16.67 8.80 -1.36
CA ARG A 147 -16.02 9.59 -2.42
C ARG A 147 -15.16 10.68 -1.78
N ILE A 148 -13.92 10.35 -1.49
CA ILE A 148 -12.95 11.30 -0.95
C ILE A 148 -11.94 11.69 -2.02
N PRO A 149 -11.52 12.96 -2.07
CA PRO A 149 -10.45 13.37 -2.97
C PRO A 149 -9.19 12.54 -2.75
N TYR A 150 -8.53 12.15 -3.83
CA TYR A 150 -7.30 11.35 -3.84
C TYR A 150 -6.24 11.83 -2.81
N MET A 151 -6.05 13.15 -2.71
CA MET A 151 -5.10 13.74 -1.77
C MET A 151 -5.38 13.44 -0.29
N ASN A 152 -6.62 13.13 0.06
CA ASN A 152 -7.00 12.79 1.44
C ASN A 152 -6.79 11.30 1.74
N ASN A 153 -6.76 10.44 0.74
CA ASN A 153 -6.50 9.01 0.91
C ASN A 153 -5.13 8.74 1.52
N HIS A 154 -4.11 9.50 1.13
CA HIS A 154 -2.75 9.36 1.65
C HIS A 154 -2.64 9.68 3.13
N LYS A 155 -3.36 10.70 3.61
CA LYS A 155 -3.32 11.10 5.03
C LYS A 155 -3.98 10.06 5.92
N LEU A 156 -5.03 9.40 5.44
CA LEU A 156 -5.82 8.44 6.21
C LEU A 156 -5.38 6.99 6.02
N ARG A 157 -4.45 6.71 5.13
CA ARG A 157 -3.98 5.36 4.79
C ARG A 157 -5.13 4.37 4.55
N PHE A 158 -6.20 4.88 3.93
CA PHE A 158 -7.47 4.19 3.76
C PHE A 158 -7.32 2.93 2.89
N ASP A 159 -6.40 2.97 1.96
CA ASP A 159 -5.96 1.85 1.13
C ASP A 159 -5.54 0.62 1.96
N ARG A 160 -4.92 0.82 3.13
CA ARG A 160 -4.51 -0.27 4.03
C ARG A 160 -5.65 -0.92 4.79
N CYS A 161 -6.80 -0.29 4.79
CA CYS A 161 -7.98 -0.76 5.49
C CYS A 161 -8.89 -1.61 4.61
N VAL A 162 -8.62 -1.71 3.31
CA VAL A 162 -9.40 -2.53 2.39
C VAL A 162 -9.40 -4.00 2.82
N GLY A 163 -10.58 -4.60 2.84
CA GLY A 163 -10.77 -5.98 3.32
C GLY A 163 -10.87 -6.14 4.84
N LYS A 164 -10.87 -5.03 5.58
CA LYS A 164 -10.99 -5.03 7.04
C LYS A 164 -12.30 -4.38 7.50
N VAL A 165 -12.73 -4.71 8.72
CA VAL A 165 -13.81 -4.00 9.38
C VAL A 165 -13.25 -2.71 9.97
N VAL A 166 -13.86 -1.59 9.62
CA VAL A 166 -13.43 -0.27 10.07
C VAL A 166 -14.62 0.53 10.55
N THR A 167 -14.37 1.44 11.48
CA THR A 167 -15.29 2.52 11.83
C THR A 167 -14.80 3.81 11.18
N VAL A 168 -15.63 4.42 10.35
CA VAL A 168 -15.33 5.67 9.67
C VAL A 168 -16.24 6.80 10.19
N THR A 169 -15.65 7.96 10.37
CA THR A 169 -16.39 9.20 10.68
C THR A 169 -16.03 10.24 9.64
N GLY A 170 -17.03 10.93 9.11
CA GLY A 170 -16.79 11.93 8.08
C GLY A 170 -18.03 12.74 7.75
N GLN A 171 -17.84 13.73 6.89
CA GLN A 171 -18.95 14.52 6.37
C GLN A 171 -19.62 13.77 5.21
N TYR A 172 -20.94 13.84 5.15
CA TYR A 172 -21.70 13.24 4.06
C TYR A 172 -22.51 14.28 3.29
N LYS A 173 -22.81 13.94 2.05
CA LYS A 173 -23.80 14.58 1.20
C LYS A 173 -24.81 13.55 0.72
N THR A 174 -26.02 13.97 0.44
CA THR A 174 -27.00 13.13 -0.23
C THR A 174 -26.84 13.27 -1.74
N VAL A 175 -26.45 12.21 -2.41
CA VAL A 175 -26.28 12.15 -3.85
C VAL A 175 -27.26 11.11 -4.39
N ALA A 176 -28.15 11.50 -5.31
CA ALA A 176 -29.19 10.61 -5.86
C ALA A 176 -29.99 9.87 -4.79
N GLY A 177 -30.35 10.53 -3.69
CA GLY A 177 -31.11 9.95 -2.59
C GLY A 177 -30.31 9.06 -1.62
N LYS A 178 -29.03 8.84 -1.87
CA LYS A 178 -28.13 8.04 -1.01
C LYS A 178 -27.14 8.93 -0.27
N LYS A 179 -26.87 8.59 0.99
CA LYS A 179 -25.79 9.23 1.75
C LYS A 179 -24.44 8.78 1.22
N THR A 180 -23.59 9.72 0.85
CA THR A 180 -22.23 9.49 0.37
C THR A 180 -21.25 10.27 1.24
N LEU A 181 -20.26 9.59 1.81
CA LEU A 181 -19.18 10.25 2.54
C LEU A 181 -18.27 10.97 1.54
N VAL A 182 -18.13 12.28 1.72
CA VAL A 182 -17.32 13.14 0.83
C VAL A 182 -16.04 13.66 1.51
N SER A 183 -15.93 13.47 2.81
CA SER A 183 -14.74 13.78 3.60
C SER A 183 -14.68 12.83 4.78
N LEU A 184 -13.49 12.31 5.09
CA LEU A 184 -13.26 11.51 6.28
C LEU A 184 -12.48 12.33 7.30
N THR A 185 -12.90 12.24 8.55
CA THR A 185 -12.25 12.87 9.70
C THR A 185 -11.60 11.84 10.61
N LYS A 186 -12.08 10.60 10.58
CA LYS A 186 -11.54 9.52 11.40
C LYS A 186 -11.75 8.17 10.71
N VAL A 187 -10.75 7.29 10.82
CA VAL A 187 -10.84 5.87 10.46
C VAL A 187 -10.22 5.07 11.59
N GLU A 188 -10.94 4.09 12.10
CA GLU A 188 -10.47 3.18 13.15
C GLU A 188 -10.58 1.75 12.65
N LEU A 189 -9.51 0.99 12.81
CA LEU A 189 -9.52 -0.46 12.60
C LEU A 189 -10.11 -1.15 13.82
N GLU A 190 -10.90 -2.18 13.57
CA GLU A 190 -11.44 -3.07 14.60
C GLU A 190 -10.54 -4.29 14.82
#